data_b2467288d3dd20d19026700f285fdb9f
#
_entry.id   b2467288d3dd20d19026700f285fdb9f
#
_cell.length_a   1.000
_cell.length_b   1.000
_cell.length_c   1.000
_cell.angle_alpha   90.00
_cell.angle_beta   90.00
_cell.angle_gamma   90.00
#
_symmetry.space_group_name_H-M   'P 1'
#
loop_
_entity.id
_entity.type
_entity.pdbx_description
1 polymer ?
#
loop_
_entity_poly.entity_id
_entity_poly.type
_entity_poly.pdbx_seq_one_letter_code
_entity_poly.pdbx_strand_id
1 'polypeptide(L)'
;MVPRETWKILEETDACFKGPTTTPTVPEAPRSVAVSIRQRFDLYANVRPIRNFPGTEGPLGRVDFVCVREATEGMYSGFDYKITNNTAITIRKITRESCERIARYAFKAAEQRKWKKIIAITKANILRETDNMFLESVQKVAKGFPGIEAEEYFVDNMAQQLLKNPQRFNQNVLLSTNLFMDIISEEASALIGSIGCVYSANIGDRYAMFEPAHGSSPKYKGMDKVNPTATILSGAWMLDYLGEKKASKRIFEATEKVFEVGKHLTYDLGGKTSTSGMAKAIAEEVKKFSKSALDSNL
;
A
#
# COMPACT_ATOMS: atom_id res chain seq x y z
N MET A 1 -13.35 5.47 -17.65
CA MET A 1 -12.13 5.58 -18.49
C MET A 1 -11.36 6.82 -18.07
N VAL A 2 -10.03 6.80 -18.11
CA VAL A 2 -9.22 8.01 -17.87
C VAL A 2 -9.32 8.91 -19.10
N PRO A 3 -9.68 10.21 -18.98
CA PRO A 3 -9.77 11.14 -20.10
C PRO A 3 -8.41 11.33 -20.81
N ARG A 4 -8.45 11.68 -22.11
CA ARG A 4 -7.21 11.90 -22.89
C ARG A 4 -6.34 13.03 -22.33
N GLU A 5 -6.96 14.11 -21.87
CA GLU A 5 -6.28 15.24 -21.24
C GLU A 5 -5.56 14.83 -19.94
N THR A 6 -6.20 13.99 -19.13
CA THR A 6 -5.57 13.43 -17.91
C THR A 6 -4.33 12.61 -18.25
N TRP A 7 -4.37 11.79 -19.32
CA TRP A 7 -3.19 11.04 -19.75
C TRP A 7 -2.02 11.96 -20.12
N LYS A 8 -2.27 13.05 -20.84
CA LYS A 8 -1.22 14.03 -21.19
C LYS A 8 -0.58 14.63 -19.93
N ILE A 9 -1.39 15.07 -18.97
CA ILE A 9 -0.89 15.64 -17.72
C ILE A 9 -0.05 14.60 -16.95
N LEU A 10 -0.51 13.34 -16.87
CA LEU A 10 0.25 12.29 -16.19
C LEU A 10 1.59 12.00 -16.87
N GLU A 11 1.68 12.12 -18.20
CA GLU A 11 2.92 11.92 -18.98
C GLU A 11 3.92 13.08 -18.86
N GLU A 12 3.45 14.26 -18.47
CA GLU A 12 4.24 15.48 -18.30
C GLU A 12 4.68 15.73 -16.83
N THR A 13 4.29 14.83 -15.91
CA THR A 13 4.58 14.94 -14.47
C THR A 13 5.46 13.80 -13.97
N ASP A 14 6.17 14.02 -12.86
CA ASP A 14 7.05 13.02 -12.24
C ASP A 14 6.32 12.05 -11.32
N ALA A 15 5.14 12.41 -10.84
CA ALA A 15 4.32 11.59 -9.95
C ALA A 15 2.83 11.97 -10.05
N CYS A 16 1.98 11.06 -9.59
CA CYS A 16 0.53 11.24 -9.53
C CYS A 16 0.03 11.05 -8.10
N PHE A 17 -0.83 11.97 -7.66
CA PHE A 17 -1.64 11.80 -6.44
C PHE A 17 -3.08 11.51 -6.82
N LYS A 18 -3.59 10.35 -6.42
CA LYS A 18 -4.91 9.87 -6.83
C LYS A 18 -5.79 9.61 -5.61
N GLY A 19 -7.01 10.13 -5.63
CA GLY A 19 -8.05 9.75 -4.68
C GLY A 19 -8.58 8.33 -4.92
N PRO A 20 -9.32 7.75 -3.96
CA PRO A 20 -9.90 6.41 -4.10
C PRO A 20 -10.94 6.36 -5.24
N THR A 21 -11.00 5.23 -5.94
CA THR A 21 -11.96 5.00 -7.02
C THR A 21 -12.69 3.67 -6.81
N THR A 22 -13.90 3.57 -7.32
CA THR A 22 -14.66 2.32 -7.36
C THR A 22 -14.88 1.89 -8.81
N THR A 23 -14.56 0.64 -9.11
CA THR A 23 -14.86 0.02 -10.40
C THR A 23 -16.18 -0.71 -10.30
N PRO A 24 -17.18 -0.43 -11.17
CA PRO A 24 -18.42 -1.20 -11.21
C PRO A 24 -18.18 -2.67 -11.53
N THR A 25 -19.04 -3.55 -11.03
CA THR A 25 -18.94 -5.02 -11.23
C THR A 25 -19.81 -5.52 -12.40
N VAL A 26 -20.23 -4.63 -13.30
CA VAL A 26 -21.00 -5.01 -14.50
C VAL A 26 -20.05 -5.45 -15.62
N PRO A 27 -20.47 -6.39 -16.49
CA PRO A 27 -19.61 -6.95 -17.55
C PRO A 27 -19.00 -5.91 -18.49
N GLU A 28 -19.73 -4.82 -18.78
CA GLU A 28 -19.30 -3.73 -19.65
C GLU A 28 -18.49 -2.64 -18.93
N ALA A 29 -18.21 -2.82 -17.64
CA ALA A 29 -17.45 -1.83 -16.88
C ALA A 29 -16.07 -1.58 -17.50
N PRO A 30 -15.63 -0.33 -17.61
CA PRO A 30 -14.28 -0.04 -18.03
C PRO A 30 -13.28 -0.60 -17.00
N ARG A 31 -12.07 -0.92 -17.45
CA ARG A 31 -10.99 -1.32 -16.54
C ARG A 31 -10.78 -0.30 -15.42
N SER A 32 -10.39 -0.79 -14.26
CA SER A 32 -10.04 0.06 -13.12
C SER A 32 -9.05 1.15 -13.51
N VAL A 33 -9.31 2.38 -13.09
CA VAL A 33 -8.41 3.53 -13.32
C VAL A 33 -7.03 3.25 -12.74
N ALA A 34 -6.96 2.71 -11.52
CA ALA A 34 -5.69 2.37 -10.88
C ALA A 34 -4.91 1.33 -11.69
N VAL A 35 -5.56 0.24 -12.15
CA VAL A 35 -4.92 -0.77 -12.99
C VAL A 35 -4.44 -0.17 -14.31
N SER A 36 -5.24 0.71 -14.94
CA SER A 36 -4.86 1.36 -16.20
C SER A 36 -3.60 2.24 -16.05
N ILE A 37 -3.49 2.99 -14.96
CA ILE A 37 -2.32 3.83 -14.66
C ILE A 37 -1.10 2.94 -14.36
N ARG A 38 -1.25 1.90 -13.51
CA ARG A 38 -0.18 0.94 -13.20
C ARG A 38 0.39 0.31 -14.47
N GLN A 39 -0.45 -0.13 -15.38
CA GLN A 39 -0.01 -0.74 -16.65
C GLN A 39 0.68 0.24 -17.58
N ARG A 40 0.16 1.50 -17.71
CA ARG A 40 0.74 2.48 -18.62
C ARG A 40 2.12 2.97 -18.18
N PHE A 41 2.32 3.15 -16.87
CA PHE A 41 3.57 3.66 -16.31
C PHE A 41 4.45 2.55 -15.71
N ASP A 42 4.09 1.29 -15.93
CA ASP A 42 4.77 0.11 -15.37
C ASP A 42 5.06 0.22 -13.86
N LEU A 43 4.01 0.59 -13.10
CA LEU A 43 4.07 0.73 -11.64
C LEU A 43 3.97 -0.66 -11.00
N TYR A 44 5.09 -1.38 -10.97
CA TYR A 44 5.13 -2.79 -10.61
C TYR A 44 5.08 -3.07 -9.11
N ALA A 45 5.48 -2.11 -8.26
CA ALA A 45 5.50 -2.29 -6.81
C ALA A 45 4.38 -1.48 -6.15
N ASN A 46 3.30 -2.14 -5.70
CA ASN A 46 2.34 -1.53 -4.79
C ASN A 46 2.80 -1.76 -3.35
N VAL A 47 3.03 -0.68 -2.62
CA VAL A 47 3.64 -0.69 -1.29
C VAL A 47 2.67 -0.12 -0.28
N ARG A 48 2.40 -0.88 0.80
CA ARG A 48 1.48 -0.52 1.87
C ARG A 48 2.15 -0.68 3.23
N PRO A 49 2.61 0.39 3.88
CA PRO A 49 3.04 0.34 5.28
C PRO A 49 1.85 0.04 6.19
N ILE A 50 2.01 -0.94 7.06
CA ILE A 50 1.02 -1.36 8.06
C ILE A 50 1.62 -1.08 9.43
N ARG A 51 1.23 0.07 10.00
CA ARG A 51 1.79 0.55 11.28
C ARG A 51 0.70 1.26 12.09
N ASN A 52 0.61 0.91 13.39
CA ASN A 52 -0.25 1.64 14.31
C ASN A 52 0.32 3.03 14.59
N PHE A 53 -0.57 4.00 14.69
CA PHE A 53 -0.23 5.35 15.13
C PHE A 53 -0.14 5.44 16.66
N PRO A 54 0.61 6.41 17.22
CA PRO A 54 0.60 6.69 18.66
C PRO A 54 -0.84 6.91 19.15
N GLY A 55 -1.18 6.32 20.31
CA GLY A 55 -2.53 6.44 20.87
C GLY A 55 -3.61 5.59 20.21
N THR A 56 -3.29 4.85 19.12
CA THR A 56 -4.20 3.87 18.54
C THR A 56 -3.63 2.47 18.68
N GLU A 57 -4.44 1.57 19.21
CA GLU A 57 -4.10 0.14 19.26
C GLU A 57 -4.99 -0.60 18.29
N GLY A 58 -4.38 -1.51 17.53
CA GLY A 58 -5.14 -2.45 16.73
C GLY A 58 -5.78 -3.53 17.60
N PRO A 59 -6.73 -4.30 17.06
CA PRO A 59 -7.44 -5.33 17.82
C PRO A 59 -6.54 -6.42 18.38
N LEU A 60 -5.33 -6.58 17.83
CA LEU A 60 -4.36 -7.60 18.24
C LEU A 60 -3.02 -6.99 18.69
N GLY A 61 -3.02 -5.73 19.15
CA GLY A 61 -1.83 -5.02 19.61
C GLY A 61 -1.11 -4.27 18.47
N ARG A 62 0.11 -3.81 18.75
CA ARG A 62 0.87 -2.97 17.80
C ARG A 62 1.60 -3.79 16.77
N VAL A 63 1.51 -3.34 15.52
CA VAL A 63 2.23 -3.89 14.38
C VAL A 63 3.00 -2.79 13.63
N ASP A 64 4.12 -3.18 13.01
CA ASP A 64 4.94 -2.33 12.14
C ASP A 64 5.67 -3.19 11.11
N PHE A 65 5.08 -3.35 9.92
CA PHE A 65 5.67 -4.06 8.79
C PHE A 65 5.21 -3.43 7.47
N VAL A 66 5.78 -3.85 6.35
CA VAL A 66 5.43 -3.32 5.03
C VAL A 66 4.99 -4.46 4.12
N CYS A 67 3.85 -4.30 3.46
CA CYS A 67 3.40 -5.15 2.38
C CYS A 67 3.92 -4.63 1.04
N VAL A 68 4.60 -5.47 0.26
CA VAL A 68 5.07 -5.21 -1.10
C VAL A 68 4.39 -6.19 -2.04
N ARG A 69 3.59 -5.65 -2.95
CA ARG A 69 2.76 -6.37 -3.90
C ARG A 69 3.29 -6.16 -5.31
N GLU A 70 3.56 -7.25 -6.04
CA GLU A 70 3.68 -7.15 -7.50
C GLU A 70 2.33 -6.71 -8.08
N ALA A 71 2.29 -5.69 -8.93
CA ALA A 71 1.05 -5.01 -9.29
C ALA A 71 0.72 -5.03 -10.81
N THR A 72 1.53 -5.68 -11.64
CA THR A 72 1.38 -5.65 -13.11
C THR A 72 0.96 -6.98 -13.74
N GLU A 73 1.19 -8.09 -13.07
CA GLU A 73 0.95 -9.45 -13.55
C GLU A 73 -0.09 -10.23 -12.69
N GLY A 74 -0.05 -11.53 -12.79
CA GLY A 74 -0.92 -12.45 -12.06
C GLY A 74 -2.32 -12.53 -12.66
N MET A 75 -3.32 -12.63 -11.80
CA MET A 75 -4.74 -12.64 -12.20
C MET A 75 -5.19 -11.29 -12.78
N TYR A 76 -4.49 -10.20 -12.46
CA TYR A 76 -4.78 -8.85 -12.96
C TYR A 76 -4.27 -8.60 -14.39
N SER A 77 -3.64 -9.60 -15.02
CA SER A 77 -3.28 -9.56 -16.44
C SER A 77 -4.51 -9.47 -17.37
N GLY A 78 -5.68 -9.86 -16.87
CA GLY A 78 -6.94 -9.72 -17.60
C GLY A 78 -7.19 -10.83 -18.63
N PHE A 79 -6.53 -11.98 -18.49
CA PHE A 79 -6.79 -13.17 -19.30
C PHE A 79 -7.91 -13.99 -18.65
N ASP A 80 -9.15 -13.53 -18.87
CA ASP A 80 -10.36 -14.12 -18.31
C ASP A 80 -11.36 -14.42 -19.44
N TYR A 81 -11.76 -15.68 -19.59
CA TYR A 81 -12.49 -16.15 -20.75
C TYR A 81 -13.66 -17.04 -20.37
N LYS A 82 -14.81 -16.76 -20.93
CA LYS A 82 -15.96 -17.65 -20.90
C LYS A 82 -15.81 -18.69 -22.03
N ILE A 83 -15.64 -19.96 -21.68
CA ILE A 83 -15.48 -21.06 -22.63
C ILE A 83 -16.84 -21.58 -23.08
N THR A 84 -17.75 -21.78 -22.14
CA THR A 84 -19.15 -22.17 -22.38
C THR A 84 -20.07 -21.38 -21.46
N ASN A 85 -21.38 -21.61 -21.52
CA ASN A 85 -22.31 -21.00 -20.57
C ASN A 85 -22.06 -21.44 -19.10
N ASN A 86 -21.44 -22.60 -18.91
CA ASN A 86 -21.22 -23.21 -17.62
C ASN A 86 -19.72 -23.29 -17.22
N THR A 87 -18.82 -22.76 -18.07
CA THR A 87 -17.38 -22.89 -17.85
C THR A 87 -16.66 -21.58 -18.21
N ALA A 88 -15.91 -21.05 -17.27
CA ALA A 88 -14.99 -19.94 -17.50
C ALA A 88 -13.59 -20.32 -17.00
N ILE A 89 -12.56 -19.73 -17.61
CA ILE A 89 -11.16 -19.90 -17.23
C ILE A 89 -10.51 -18.53 -17.06
N THR A 90 -9.59 -18.43 -16.12
CA THR A 90 -8.69 -17.29 -16.03
C THR A 90 -7.24 -17.79 -16.00
N ILE A 91 -6.34 -17.04 -16.63
CA ILE A 91 -4.92 -17.40 -16.74
C ILE A 91 -4.12 -16.47 -15.85
N ARG A 92 -3.43 -17.05 -14.87
CA ARG A 92 -2.46 -16.36 -14.02
C ARG A 92 -1.10 -16.37 -14.72
N LYS A 93 -0.69 -15.20 -15.22
CA LYS A 93 0.62 -15.01 -15.85
C LYS A 93 1.65 -14.56 -14.81
N ILE A 94 2.78 -15.26 -14.68
CA ILE A 94 3.92 -14.89 -13.85
C ILE A 94 5.18 -14.99 -14.70
N THR A 95 6.02 -13.95 -14.65
CA THR A 95 7.31 -13.95 -15.34
C THR A 95 8.46 -13.82 -14.34
N ARG A 96 9.61 -14.41 -14.67
CA ARG A 96 10.82 -14.34 -13.86
C ARG A 96 11.31 -12.90 -13.71
N GLU A 97 11.20 -12.11 -14.76
CA GLU A 97 11.58 -10.70 -14.78
C GLU A 97 10.79 -9.90 -13.73
N SER A 98 9.46 -10.01 -13.72
CA SER A 98 8.60 -9.35 -12.72
C SER A 98 8.87 -9.86 -11.31
N CYS A 99 9.11 -11.17 -11.13
CA CYS A 99 9.46 -11.73 -9.84
C CYS A 99 10.79 -11.18 -9.30
N GLU A 100 11.82 -11.09 -10.15
CA GLU A 100 13.11 -10.56 -9.74
C GLU A 100 13.09 -9.05 -9.46
N ARG A 101 12.34 -8.26 -10.25
CA ARG A 101 12.26 -6.81 -10.02
C ARG A 101 11.51 -6.48 -8.73
N ILE A 102 10.39 -7.18 -8.45
CA ILE A 102 9.65 -6.93 -7.21
C ILE A 102 10.44 -7.41 -5.99
N ALA A 103 11.18 -8.52 -6.10
CA ALA A 103 12.09 -8.99 -5.06
C ALA A 103 13.18 -7.95 -4.79
N ARG A 104 13.87 -7.43 -5.83
CA ARG A 104 14.87 -6.36 -5.67
C ARG A 104 14.29 -5.13 -4.97
N TYR A 105 13.06 -4.73 -5.31
CA TYR A 105 12.39 -3.63 -4.62
C TYR A 105 12.20 -3.92 -3.14
N ALA A 106 11.69 -5.10 -2.79
CA ALA A 106 11.44 -5.51 -1.41
C ALA A 106 12.72 -5.55 -0.56
N PHE A 107 13.82 -6.12 -1.12
CA PHE A 107 15.12 -6.15 -0.43
C PHE A 107 15.69 -4.76 -0.21
N LYS A 108 15.64 -3.86 -1.20
CA LYS A 108 16.04 -2.45 -1.05
C LYS A 108 15.18 -1.73 0.01
N ALA A 109 13.88 -1.99 0.04
CA ALA A 109 12.98 -1.42 1.03
C ALA A 109 13.30 -1.90 2.46
N ALA A 110 13.69 -3.15 2.63
CA ALA A 110 14.15 -3.69 3.91
C ALA A 110 15.51 -3.08 4.32
N GLU A 111 16.47 -3.00 3.39
CA GLU A 111 17.78 -2.41 3.63
C GLU A 111 17.67 -0.94 4.08
N GLN A 112 16.88 -0.11 3.39
CA GLN A 112 16.64 1.29 3.74
C GLN A 112 16.05 1.45 5.14
N ARG A 113 15.21 0.50 5.58
CA ARG A 113 14.62 0.46 6.92
C ARG A 113 15.51 -0.22 7.96
N LYS A 114 16.64 -0.76 7.55
CA LYS A 114 17.55 -1.59 8.40
C LYS A 114 16.82 -2.83 8.96
N TRP A 115 15.84 -3.34 8.25
CA TRP A 115 15.12 -4.57 8.58
C TRP A 115 15.86 -5.78 8.03
N LYS A 116 15.69 -6.92 8.68
CA LYS A 116 16.54 -8.09 8.46
C LYS A 116 15.83 -9.27 7.79
N LYS A 117 14.53 -9.11 7.47
CA LYS A 117 13.77 -10.25 6.95
C LYS A 117 12.76 -9.84 5.86
N ILE A 118 12.71 -10.66 4.82
CA ILE A 118 11.65 -10.70 3.80
C ILE A 118 10.81 -11.96 4.04
N ILE A 119 9.50 -11.83 4.07
CA ILE A 119 8.58 -12.96 4.10
C ILE A 119 7.96 -13.11 2.71
N ALA A 120 8.38 -14.11 1.96
CA ALA A 120 7.82 -14.46 0.65
C ALA A 120 6.53 -15.27 0.83
N ILE A 121 5.40 -14.73 0.39
CA ILE A 121 4.09 -15.37 0.55
C ILE A 121 3.70 -16.05 -0.76
N THR A 122 3.50 -17.36 -0.72
CA THR A 122 3.28 -18.23 -1.88
C THR A 122 2.14 -19.22 -1.66
N LYS A 123 1.84 -20.02 -2.67
CA LYS A 123 1.13 -21.30 -2.58
C LYS A 123 1.85 -22.35 -3.42
N ALA A 124 3.18 -22.40 -3.29
CA ALA A 124 4.07 -23.20 -4.13
C ALA A 124 3.80 -24.71 -4.06
N ASN A 125 3.20 -25.19 -2.99
CA ASN A 125 2.78 -26.59 -2.90
C ASN A 125 1.61 -26.96 -3.86
N ILE A 126 0.85 -25.97 -4.35
CA ILE A 126 -0.24 -26.12 -5.32
C ILE A 126 0.14 -25.51 -6.67
N LEU A 127 0.61 -24.26 -6.67
CA LEU A 127 0.97 -23.50 -7.88
C LEU A 127 2.45 -23.70 -8.19
N ARG A 128 2.80 -24.96 -8.50
CA ARG A 128 4.19 -25.44 -8.54
C ARG A 128 5.08 -24.69 -9.53
N GLU A 129 4.57 -24.31 -10.69
CA GLU A 129 5.38 -23.60 -11.69
C GLU A 129 5.49 -22.10 -11.35
N THR A 130 4.36 -21.44 -11.13
CA THR A 130 4.34 -19.99 -10.99
C THR A 130 4.91 -19.52 -9.65
N ASP A 131 4.60 -20.19 -8.55
CA ASP A 131 5.04 -19.76 -7.22
C ASP A 131 6.44 -20.24 -6.88
N ASN A 132 6.89 -21.39 -7.41
CA ASN A 132 8.31 -21.76 -7.32
C ASN A 132 9.18 -20.80 -8.13
N MET A 133 8.74 -20.37 -9.34
CA MET A 133 9.46 -19.33 -10.10
C MET A 133 9.60 -18.03 -9.30
N PHE A 134 8.55 -17.61 -8.58
CA PHE A 134 8.59 -16.46 -7.69
C PHE A 134 9.56 -16.69 -6.53
N LEU A 135 9.49 -17.81 -5.83
CA LEU A 135 10.35 -18.15 -4.71
C LEU A 135 11.83 -18.24 -5.11
N GLU A 136 12.13 -18.93 -6.20
CA GLU A 136 13.49 -18.99 -6.78
C GLU A 136 14.04 -17.59 -7.10
N SER A 137 13.18 -16.70 -7.64
CA SER A 137 13.57 -15.32 -7.95
C SER A 137 13.88 -14.53 -6.68
N VAL A 138 13.09 -14.70 -5.61
CA VAL A 138 13.36 -14.10 -4.29
C VAL A 138 14.69 -14.61 -3.74
N GLN A 139 14.93 -15.93 -3.77
CA GLN A 139 16.18 -16.54 -3.29
C GLN A 139 17.40 -16.11 -4.12
N LYS A 140 17.24 -15.97 -5.44
CA LYS A 140 18.30 -15.45 -6.33
C LYS A 140 18.68 -14.03 -5.95
N VAL A 141 17.70 -13.15 -5.74
CA VAL A 141 17.91 -11.75 -5.36
C VAL A 141 18.51 -11.65 -3.95
N ALA A 142 18.09 -12.49 -3.02
CA ALA A 142 18.60 -12.54 -1.64
C ALA A 142 20.14 -12.68 -1.58
N LYS A 143 20.77 -13.37 -2.55
CA LYS A 143 22.24 -13.51 -2.63
C LYS A 143 22.97 -12.17 -2.72
N GLY A 144 22.30 -11.13 -3.25
CA GLY A 144 22.84 -9.76 -3.31
C GLY A 144 22.68 -8.94 -2.03
N PHE A 145 21.98 -9.48 -1.01
CA PHE A 145 21.66 -8.79 0.25
C PHE A 145 22.00 -9.67 1.47
N PRO A 146 23.29 -9.96 1.73
CA PRO A 146 23.73 -10.98 2.70
C PRO A 146 23.29 -10.71 4.15
N GLY A 147 22.80 -9.51 4.45
CA GLY A 147 22.29 -9.15 5.79
C GLY A 147 20.78 -9.30 5.96
N ILE A 148 20.06 -9.80 4.94
CA ILE A 148 18.59 -9.91 4.94
C ILE A 148 18.18 -11.34 4.62
N GLU A 149 17.50 -11.99 5.57
CA GLU A 149 16.97 -13.34 5.43
C GLU A 149 15.70 -13.34 4.56
N ALA A 150 15.50 -14.38 3.75
CA ALA A 150 14.25 -14.64 3.04
C ALA A 150 13.61 -15.92 3.58
N GLU A 151 12.39 -15.81 4.11
CA GLU A 151 11.58 -16.91 4.65
C GLU A 151 10.31 -17.06 3.81
N GLU A 152 9.85 -18.30 3.60
CA GLU A 152 8.60 -18.59 2.90
C GLU A 152 7.46 -18.85 3.87
N TYR A 153 6.29 -18.30 3.54
CA TYR A 153 5.00 -18.67 4.14
C TYR A 153 3.99 -19.02 3.05
N PHE A 154 3.23 -20.10 3.23
CA PHE A 154 2.05 -20.32 2.40
C PHE A 154 0.98 -19.30 2.78
N VAL A 155 0.24 -18.82 1.79
CA VAL A 155 -0.72 -17.72 1.94
C VAL A 155 -1.81 -18.01 2.98
N ASP A 156 -2.30 -19.23 3.06
CA ASP A 156 -3.28 -19.68 4.06
C ASP A 156 -2.69 -19.69 5.48
N ASN A 157 -1.43 -20.12 5.63
CA ASN A 157 -0.73 -20.03 6.91
C ASN A 157 -0.43 -18.56 7.28
N MET A 158 -0.07 -17.73 6.31
CA MET A 158 0.14 -16.29 6.56
C MET A 158 -1.13 -15.64 7.10
N ALA A 159 -2.29 -15.86 6.46
CA ALA A 159 -3.58 -15.35 6.92
C ALA A 159 -3.87 -15.80 8.37
N GLN A 160 -3.67 -17.09 8.69
CA GLN A 160 -3.82 -17.57 10.06
C GLN A 160 -2.87 -16.87 11.05
N GLN A 161 -1.60 -16.72 10.69
CA GLN A 161 -0.57 -16.14 11.58
C GLN A 161 -0.77 -14.65 11.82
N LEU A 162 -1.27 -13.90 10.83
CA LEU A 162 -1.64 -12.49 11.01
C LEU A 162 -2.72 -12.32 12.08
N LEU A 163 -3.68 -13.25 12.19
CA LEU A 163 -4.70 -13.22 13.23
C LEU A 163 -4.20 -13.75 14.57
N LYS A 164 -3.29 -14.73 14.54
CA LYS A 164 -2.83 -15.40 15.77
C LYS A 164 -1.71 -14.66 16.49
N ASN A 165 -0.74 -14.13 15.76
CA ASN A 165 0.44 -13.46 16.32
C ASN A 165 1.06 -12.50 15.29
N PRO A 166 0.39 -11.37 14.99
CA PRO A 166 0.85 -10.43 13.97
C PRO A 166 2.19 -9.76 14.31
N GLN A 167 2.54 -9.62 15.60
CA GLN A 167 3.77 -8.97 16.04
C GLN A 167 5.04 -9.69 15.59
N ARG A 168 4.96 -10.99 15.31
CA ARG A 168 6.10 -11.75 14.77
C ARG A 168 6.59 -11.24 13.41
N PHE A 169 5.74 -10.48 12.72
CA PHE A 169 6.05 -9.87 11.42
C PHE A 169 6.56 -8.43 11.52
N ASN A 170 6.66 -7.88 12.74
CA ASN A 170 7.20 -6.54 12.94
C ASN A 170 8.62 -6.42 12.39
N GLN A 171 8.91 -5.28 11.77
CA GLN A 171 10.17 -4.98 11.11
C GLN A 171 10.54 -5.96 9.99
N ASN A 172 9.52 -6.52 9.31
CA ASN A 172 9.70 -7.37 8.15
C ASN A 172 9.00 -6.75 6.92
N VAL A 173 9.46 -7.14 5.74
CA VAL A 173 8.75 -6.88 4.49
C VAL A 173 8.02 -8.15 4.08
N LEU A 174 6.70 -8.07 3.95
CA LEU A 174 5.84 -9.10 3.40
C LEU A 174 5.78 -8.91 1.89
N LEU A 175 6.19 -9.90 1.14
CA LEU A 175 6.32 -9.84 -0.31
C LEU A 175 5.49 -10.94 -0.96
N SER A 176 4.65 -10.60 -1.95
CA SER A 176 3.94 -11.59 -2.76
C SER A 176 3.57 -11.10 -4.15
N THR A 177 3.07 -12.05 -4.92
CA THR A 177 2.41 -11.81 -6.20
C THR A 177 1.08 -11.08 -6.01
N ASN A 178 0.53 -10.58 -7.09
CA ASN A 178 -0.54 -9.59 -7.12
C ASN A 178 -1.76 -9.96 -6.25
N LEU A 179 -2.47 -11.03 -6.56
CA LEU A 179 -3.71 -11.39 -5.87
C LEU A 179 -3.51 -11.73 -4.40
N PHE A 180 -2.48 -12.53 -4.07
CA PHE A 180 -2.25 -12.93 -2.68
C PHE A 180 -1.93 -11.74 -1.80
N MET A 181 -1.07 -10.82 -2.26
CA MET A 181 -0.76 -9.64 -1.47
C MET A 181 -1.93 -8.64 -1.42
N ASP A 182 -2.82 -8.61 -2.41
CA ASP A 182 -4.04 -7.80 -2.32
C ASP A 182 -4.88 -8.23 -1.11
N ILE A 183 -5.13 -9.54 -0.99
CA ILE A 183 -5.92 -10.11 0.11
C ILE A 183 -5.20 -9.94 1.46
N ILE A 184 -3.93 -10.33 1.54
CA ILE A 184 -3.14 -10.28 2.78
C ILE A 184 -2.97 -8.84 3.28
N SER A 185 -2.77 -7.86 2.39
CA SER A 185 -2.62 -6.47 2.83
C SER A 185 -3.94 -5.83 3.26
N GLU A 186 -5.09 -6.27 2.74
CA GLU A 186 -6.41 -5.87 3.25
C GLU A 186 -6.66 -6.46 4.65
N GLU A 187 -6.36 -7.74 4.86
CA GLU A 187 -6.41 -8.37 6.18
C GLU A 187 -5.49 -7.65 7.17
N ALA A 188 -4.24 -7.37 6.76
CA ALA A 188 -3.28 -6.63 7.57
C ALA A 188 -3.76 -5.22 7.92
N SER A 189 -4.55 -4.56 7.06
CA SER A 189 -5.10 -3.24 7.33
C SER A 189 -6.03 -3.20 8.56
N ALA A 190 -6.68 -4.31 8.87
CA ALA A 190 -7.53 -4.44 10.05
C ALA A 190 -6.72 -4.40 11.36
N LEU A 191 -5.45 -4.79 11.32
CA LEU A 191 -4.57 -4.83 12.49
C LEU A 191 -4.23 -3.44 13.04
N ILE A 192 -4.37 -2.39 12.24
CA ILE A 192 -4.10 -1.00 12.67
C ILE A 192 -5.35 -0.22 13.03
N GLY A 193 -6.49 -0.90 13.16
CA GLY A 193 -7.76 -0.35 13.64
C GLY A 193 -8.65 0.27 12.56
N SER A 194 -8.10 0.78 11.47
CA SER A 194 -8.88 1.34 10.35
C SER A 194 -8.12 1.32 9.04
N ILE A 195 -8.78 0.90 7.98
CA ILE A 195 -8.27 1.02 6.61
C ILE A 195 -8.09 2.48 6.18
N GLY A 196 -8.80 3.41 6.81
CA GLY A 196 -8.64 4.86 6.62
C GLY A 196 -7.28 5.40 7.05
N CYS A 197 -6.44 4.58 7.70
CA CYS A 197 -5.06 4.90 8.06
C CYS A 197 -4.02 4.32 7.09
N VAL A 198 -4.42 3.43 6.15
CA VAL A 198 -3.48 2.74 5.25
C VAL A 198 -3.23 3.59 4.00
N TYR A 199 -2.09 4.24 3.97
CA TYR A 199 -1.58 4.93 2.79
C TYR A 199 -0.76 4.00 1.92
N SER A 200 -0.69 4.28 0.62
CA SER A 200 0.01 3.42 -0.33
C SER A 200 0.69 4.20 -1.44
N ALA A 201 1.69 3.54 -2.05
CA ALA A 201 2.32 4.00 -3.27
C ALA A 201 2.40 2.87 -4.30
N ASN A 202 2.25 3.22 -5.56
CA ASN A 202 2.53 2.34 -6.68
C ASN A 202 3.78 2.89 -7.38
N ILE A 203 4.85 2.13 -7.35
CA ILE A 203 6.19 2.57 -7.74
C ILE A 203 6.63 1.83 -9.00
N GLY A 204 7.08 2.57 -9.99
CA GLY A 204 7.80 2.10 -11.16
C GLY A 204 9.24 2.66 -11.17
N ASP A 205 9.99 2.39 -12.22
CA ASP A 205 11.37 2.88 -12.33
C ASP A 205 11.46 4.40 -12.61
N ARG A 206 10.41 4.98 -13.24
CA ARG A 206 10.41 6.38 -13.68
C ARG A 206 9.25 7.20 -13.14
N TYR A 207 8.25 6.55 -12.60
CA TYR A 207 7.01 7.20 -12.19
C TYR A 207 6.44 6.56 -10.93
N ALA A 208 5.70 7.33 -10.15
CA ALA A 208 5.00 6.82 -8.98
C ALA A 208 3.59 7.38 -8.88
N MET A 209 2.65 6.58 -8.39
CA MET A 209 1.28 7.00 -8.07
C MET A 209 1.02 6.77 -6.58
N PHE A 210 0.61 7.82 -5.89
CA PHE A 210 0.29 7.80 -4.46
C PHE A 210 -1.21 7.83 -4.27
N GLU A 211 -1.74 6.91 -3.49
CA GLU A 211 -3.18 6.77 -3.25
C GLU A 211 -3.45 6.13 -1.89
N PRO A 212 -4.60 6.40 -1.21
CA PRO A 212 -5.02 5.60 -0.08
C PRO A 212 -5.31 4.16 -0.52
N ALA A 213 -5.10 3.17 0.36
CA ALA A 213 -5.34 1.77 0.03
C ALA A 213 -6.83 1.46 -0.13
N HIS A 214 -7.69 2.17 0.60
CA HIS A 214 -9.15 1.96 0.60
C HIS A 214 -9.86 2.44 -0.68
N GLY A 215 -11.04 1.89 -0.94
CA GLY A 215 -11.94 2.35 -2.00
C GLY A 215 -12.67 3.67 -1.68
N SER A 216 -13.53 4.13 -2.59
CA SER A 216 -14.21 5.43 -2.51
C SER A 216 -15.37 5.51 -1.51
N SER A 217 -15.79 4.40 -0.90
CA SER A 217 -16.89 4.34 0.09
C SER A 217 -18.14 5.13 -0.29
N PRO A 218 -18.83 4.84 -1.40
CA PRO A 218 -19.93 5.67 -1.95
C PRO A 218 -21.05 5.96 -0.95
N LYS A 219 -21.27 5.07 0.02
CA LYS A 219 -22.31 5.23 1.06
C LYS A 219 -22.07 6.43 1.98
N TYR A 220 -20.86 6.98 2.04
CA TYR A 220 -20.51 8.13 2.87
C TYR A 220 -20.38 9.44 2.07
N LYS A 221 -20.74 9.42 0.77
CA LYS A 221 -20.66 10.60 -0.09
C LYS A 221 -21.44 11.79 0.51
N GLY A 222 -20.75 12.93 0.66
CA GLY A 222 -21.33 14.18 1.17
C GLY A 222 -21.52 14.25 2.68
N MET A 223 -21.15 13.21 3.45
CA MET A 223 -21.39 13.15 4.90
C MET A 223 -20.28 13.76 5.75
N ASP A 224 -19.16 14.17 5.17
CA ASP A 224 -17.95 14.66 5.89
C ASP A 224 -17.55 13.76 7.07
N LYS A 225 -17.55 12.42 6.87
CA LYS A 225 -17.47 11.44 7.96
C LYS A 225 -16.22 10.56 7.93
N VAL A 226 -15.68 10.28 6.72
CA VAL A 226 -14.59 9.31 6.57
C VAL A 226 -13.25 9.84 7.07
N ASN A 227 -12.35 8.93 7.46
CA ASN A 227 -11.00 9.25 7.91
C ASN A 227 -10.13 9.75 6.75
N PRO A 228 -9.52 10.96 6.83
CA PRO A 228 -8.70 11.51 5.77
C PRO A 228 -7.22 11.08 5.84
N THR A 229 -6.82 10.36 6.87
CA THR A 229 -5.40 10.09 7.20
C THR A 229 -4.66 9.41 6.06
N ALA A 230 -5.22 8.34 5.51
CA ALA A 230 -4.57 7.60 4.42
C ALA A 230 -4.29 8.50 3.20
N THR A 231 -5.23 9.37 2.84
CA THR A 231 -5.07 10.33 1.75
C THR A 231 -3.99 11.35 2.06
N ILE A 232 -4.01 11.96 3.27
CA ILE A 232 -3.02 12.94 3.70
C ILE A 232 -1.61 12.33 3.69
N LEU A 233 -1.45 11.13 4.22
CA LEU A 233 -0.15 10.46 4.30
C LEU A 233 0.34 9.94 2.93
N SER A 234 -0.56 9.56 2.02
CA SER A 234 -0.18 9.28 0.63
C SER A 234 0.39 10.53 -0.04
N GLY A 235 -0.22 11.71 0.18
CA GLY A 235 0.31 12.99 -0.30
C GLY A 235 1.65 13.36 0.34
N ALA A 236 1.80 13.12 1.65
CA ALA A 236 3.07 13.32 2.34
C ALA A 236 4.18 12.41 1.77
N TRP A 237 3.86 11.16 1.46
CA TRP A 237 4.83 10.25 0.84
C TRP A 237 5.21 10.68 -0.60
N MET A 238 4.25 11.22 -1.35
CA MET A 238 4.56 11.84 -2.66
C MET A 238 5.56 12.98 -2.53
N LEU A 239 5.43 13.83 -1.51
CA LEU A 239 6.40 14.89 -1.25
C LEU A 239 7.80 14.34 -0.93
N ASP A 240 7.91 13.26 -0.15
CA ASP A 240 9.19 12.60 0.08
C ASP A 240 9.81 12.05 -1.21
N TYR A 241 9.01 11.43 -2.05
CA TYR A 241 9.43 10.93 -3.36
C TYR A 241 9.96 12.03 -4.28
N LEU A 242 9.32 13.20 -4.26
CA LEU A 242 9.73 14.39 -5.04
C LEU A 242 10.90 15.17 -4.41
N GLY A 243 11.47 14.68 -3.30
CA GLY A 243 12.61 15.31 -2.64
C GLY A 243 12.26 16.29 -1.52
N GLU A 244 10.98 16.61 -1.33
CA GLU A 244 10.47 17.53 -0.31
C GLU A 244 10.40 16.86 1.09
N LYS A 245 11.50 16.24 1.51
CA LYS A 245 11.60 15.41 2.73
C LYS A 245 11.18 16.14 4.00
N LYS A 246 11.53 17.44 4.12
CA LYS A 246 11.17 18.23 5.31
C LYS A 246 9.66 18.44 5.42
N ALA A 247 8.99 18.71 4.29
CA ALA A 247 7.55 18.89 4.24
C ALA A 247 6.83 17.57 4.55
N SER A 248 7.26 16.48 3.92
CA SER A 248 6.77 15.13 4.20
C SER A 248 6.86 14.79 5.69
N LYS A 249 8.04 14.89 6.28
CA LYS A 249 8.29 14.58 7.69
C LYS A 249 7.35 15.37 8.62
N ARG A 250 7.17 16.68 8.38
CA ARG A 250 6.26 17.52 9.17
C ARG A 250 4.81 17.04 9.13
N ILE A 251 4.33 16.59 7.96
CA ILE A 251 2.96 16.09 7.82
C ILE A 251 2.80 14.75 8.59
N PHE A 252 3.79 13.84 8.51
CA PHE A 252 3.79 12.61 9.30
C PHE A 252 3.78 12.91 10.79
N GLU A 253 4.67 13.74 11.30
CA GLU A 253 4.77 14.11 12.71
C GLU A 253 3.51 14.82 13.22
N ALA A 254 2.94 15.74 12.43
CA ALA A 254 1.68 16.40 12.76
C ALA A 254 0.51 15.42 12.84
N THR A 255 0.45 14.47 11.91
CA THR A 255 -0.57 13.41 11.94
C THR A 255 -0.42 12.55 13.18
N GLU A 256 0.79 12.08 13.50
CA GLU A 256 1.08 11.29 14.71
C GLU A 256 0.69 12.07 15.98
N LYS A 257 0.94 13.39 16.01
CA LYS A 257 0.55 14.23 17.16
C LYS A 257 -0.96 14.32 17.35
N VAL A 258 -1.73 14.45 16.25
CA VAL A 258 -3.21 14.44 16.33
C VAL A 258 -3.73 13.11 16.87
N PHE A 259 -3.12 11.99 16.46
CA PHE A 259 -3.45 10.66 16.98
C PHE A 259 -3.08 10.52 18.48
N GLU A 260 -1.89 10.95 18.88
CA GLU A 260 -1.42 10.90 20.27
C GLU A 260 -2.35 11.67 21.21
N VAL A 261 -2.78 12.88 20.79
CA VAL A 261 -3.72 13.70 21.54
C VAL A 261 -5.12 13.09 21.60
N GLY A 262 -5.54 12.36 20.57
CA GLY A 262 -6.80 11.61 20.51
C GLY A 262 -8.07 12.45 20.43
N LYS A 263 -7.99 13.80 20.46
CA LYS A 263 -9.16 14.69 20.53
C LYS A 263 -9.91 14.79 19.20
N HIS A 264 -9.21 14.69 18.08
CA HIS A 264 -9.73 14.95 16.74
C HIS A 264 -9.71 13.68 15.86
N LEU A 265 -10.24 12.57 16.38
CA LEU A 265 -10.34 11.30 15.67
C LEU A 265 -11.71 11.11 15.03
N THR A 266 -11.76 10.43 13.90
CA THR A 266 -12.99 10.06 13.18
C THR A 266 -13.67 8.84 13.81
N TYR A 267 -14.89 8.54 13.37
CA TYR A 267 -15.74 7.49 13.97
C TYR A 267 -15.13 6.07 13.90
N ASP A 268 -14.37 5.78 12.86
CA ASP A 268 -13.67 4.50 12.64
C ASP A 268 -12.52 4.26 13.64
N LEU A 269 -12.06 5.34 14.27
CA LEU A 269 -11.06 5.35 15.35
C LEU A 269 -11.71 5.60 16.73
N GLY A 270 -13.03 5.43 16.84
CA GLY A 270 -13.76 5.65 18.08
C GLY A 270 -14.05 7.12 18.43
N GLY A 271 -13.67 8.06 17.55
CA GLY A 271 -13.91 9.49 17.73
C GLY A 271 -15.24 9.97 17.16
N LYS A 272 -15.42 11.31 17.16
CA LYS A 272 -16.64 11.97 16.65
C LYS A 272 -16.34 13.11 15.67
N THR A 273 -15.07 13.31 15.34
CA THR A 273 -14.62 14.40 14.48
C THR A 273 -14.96 14.08 13.02
N SER A 274 -15.34 15.09 12.25
CA SER A 274 -15.60 14.95 10.82
C SER A 274 -14.30 14.82 10.00
N THR A 275 -14.42 14.42 8.72
CA THR A 275 -13.29 14.38 7.77
C THR A 275 -12.55 15.73 7.73
N SER A 276 -13.31 16.81 7.50
CA SER A 276 -12.75 18.17 7.41
C SER A 276 -12.19 18.65 8.75
N GLY A 277 -12.81 18.28 9.87
CA GLY A 277 -12.34 18.61 11.23
C GLY A 277 -11.00 17.96 11.55
N MET A 278 -10.83 16.67 11.24
CA MET A 278 -9.55 15.97 11.45
C MET A 278 -8.45 16.51 10.51
N ALA A 279 -8.78 16.73 9.23
CA ALA A 279 -7.82 17.34 8.29
C ALA A 279 -7.36 18.73 8.73
N LYS A 280 -8.28 19.56 9.25
CA LYS A 280 -7.95 20.88 9.82
C LYS A 280 -7.03 20.77 11.03
N ALA A 281 -7.29 19.84 11.94
CA ALA A 281 -6.43 19.61 13.12
C ALA A 281 -5.00 19.23 12.70
N ILE A 282 -4.85 18.33 11.71
CA ILE A 282 -3.53 17.97 11.16
C ILE A 282 -2.84 19.19 10.55
N ALA A 283 -3.56 19.99 9.73
CA ALA A 283 -3.01 21.19 9.12
C ALA A 283 -2.57 22.26 10.13
N GLU A 284 -3.27 22.39 11.26
CA GLU A 284 -2.89 23.29 12.35
C GLU A 284 -1.61 22.81 13.06
N GLU A 285 -1.45 21.50 13.27
CA GLU A 285 -0.20 20.96 13.82
C GLU A 285 0.99 21.15 12.86
N VAL A 286 0.80 20.95 11.54
CA VAL A 286 1.86 21.25 10.54
C VAL A 286 2.34 22.70 10.64
N LYS A 287 1.44 23.66 10.85
CA LYS A 287 1.79 25.08 11.01
C LYS A 287 2.62 25.36 12.26
N LYS A 288 2.35 24.65 13.38
CA LYS A 288 3.11 24.79 14.63
C LYS A 288 4.56 24.33 14.45
N PHE A 289 4.77 23.17 13.80
CA PHE A 289 6.12 22.68 13.49
C PHE A 289 6.90 23.64 12.57
N SER A 290 6.20 24.39 11.71
CA SER A 290 6.84 25.38 10.85
C SER A 290 7.34 26.61 11.61
N LYS A 291 6.63 27.05 12.66
CA LYS A 291 7.04 28.20 13.51
C LYS A 291 8.21 27.85 14.40
N SER A 292 8.17 26.70 15.08
CA SER A 292 9.27 26.29 15.98
C SER A 292 10.61 26.10 15.26
N ALA A 293 10.59 25.73 13.96
CA ALA A 293 11.79 25.60 13.15
C ALA A 293 12.37 26.96 12.68
N LEU A 294 11.56 28.01 12.64
CA LEU A 294 12.02 29.39 12.37
C LEU A 294 12.63 30.02 13.64
N ASP A 295 12.03 29.76 14.82
CA ASP A 295 12.51 30.29 16.09
C ASP A 295 13.80 29.60 16.60
N SER A 296 14.12 28.41 16.11
CA SER A 296 15.38 27.70 16.45
C SER A 296 16.58 28.07 15.55
N ASN A 297 16.37 28.91 14.55
CA ASN A 297 17.40 29.43 13.64
C ASN A 297 17.70 30.93 13.85
N LEU A 298 17.13 31.56 14.90
CA LEU A 298 17.45 32.87 15.44
C LEU A 298 18.19 32.74 16.77
#